data_bb6e83842dc0016e5aefdcd92c60cc63
#
_entry.id   bb6e83842dc0016e5aefdcd92c60cc63
#
_cell.length_a   1.000
_cell.length_b   1.000
_cell.length_c   1.000
_cell.angle_alpha   90.00
_cell.angle_beta   90.00
_cell.angle_gamma   90.00
#
_symmetry.space_group_name_H-M   'P 1'
#
loop_
_entity.id
_entity.type
_entity.pdbx_description
1 polymer ?
#
loop_
_entity_poly.entity_id
_entity_poly.type
_entity_poly.pdbx_seq_one_letter_code
_entity_poly.pdbx_strand_id
1 'polypeptide(L)'
;MGIRVRVKLLVEGREVETAVLASSGFESSEPGVCVPLGLAKKLGLWQPARFESEEAVTAGGEVPLLRLPVEAEVQLVAGGEVKSRSPCSIVVNPYVDEVLLSDYLIDELGIVPASFRRGLRRHRSDPEGVTRESEEPQYWR
;
A
#
# COMPACT_ATOMS: atom_id res chain seq x y z
N MET A 1 8.24 2.82 15.37
CA MET A 1 7.24 3.26 14.38
C MET A 1 7.50 2.55 13.05
N GLY A 2 6.49 2.32 12.25
CA GLY A 2 6.67 1.67 10.96
C GLY A 2 7.15 2.63 9.87
N ILE A 3 7.43 2.08 8.70
CA ILE A 3 7.79 2.89 7.53
C ILE A 3 6.52 3.22 6.76
N ARG A 4 6.25 4.50 6.61
CA ARG A 4 5.10 5.00 5.85
C ARG A 4 5.56 5.89 4.71
N VAL A 5 4.97 5.68 3.56
CA VAL A 5 5.30 6.42 2.34
C VAL A 5 4.01 7.01 1.76
N ARG A 6 4.16 8.01 0.92
CA ARG A 6 3.03 8.61 0.21
C ARG A 6 2.90 7.99 -1.17
N VAL A 7 1.69 7.60 -1.51
CA VAL A 7 1.39 7.06 -2.84
C VAL A 7 0.16 7.74 -3.44
N LYS A 8 0.09 7.69 -4.76
CA LYS A 8 -1.14 7.90 -5.51
C LYS A 8 -1.65 6.55 -5.96
N LEU A 9 -2.90 6.27 -5.69
CA LEU A 9 -3.57 5.05 -6.09
C LEU A 9 -4.61 5.39 -7.15
N LEU A 10 -4.46 4.78 -8.33
CA LEU A 10 -5.34 5.01 -9.47
C LEU A 10 -6.13 3.75 -9.73
N VAL A 11 -7.46 3.83 -9.59
CA VAL A 11 -8.36 2.69 -9.73
C VAL A 11 -9.60 3.12 -10.48
N GLU A 12 -9.89 2.45 -11.60
CA GLU A 12 -11.14 2.67 -12.35
C GLU A 12 -11.39 4.16 -12.68
N GLY A 13 -10.35 4.85 -13.11
CA GLY A 13 -10.43 6.28 -13.45
C GLY A 13 -10.49 7.23 -12.26
N ARG A 14 -10.38 6.72 -11.05
CA ARG A 14 -10.32 7.52 -9.82
C ARG A 14 -8.91 7.53 -9.26
N GLU A 15 -8.56 8.63 -8.61
CA GLU A 15 -7.25 8.82 -8.01
C GLU A 15 -7.41 9.23 -6.55
N VAL A 16 -6.60 8.67 -5.69
CA VAL A 16 -6.49 9.11 -4.30
C VAL A 16 -5.02 9.13 -3.90
N GLU A 17 -4.63 10.14 -3.15
CA GLU A 17 -3.30 10.21 -2.57
C GLU A 17 -3.41 9.90 -1.08
N THR A 18 -2.56 9.02 -0.57
CA THR A 18 -2.62 8.59 0.82
C THR A 18 -1.25 8.17 1.33
N ALA A 19 -1.05 8.29 2.63
CA ALA A 19 0.05 7.63 3.29
C ALA A 19 -0.30 6.14 3.43
N VAL A 20 0.70 5.28 3.25
CA VAL A 20 0.53 3.82 3.32
C VAL A 20 1.61 3.22 4.21
N LEU A 21 1.27 2.13 4.88
CA LEU A 21 2.23 1.39 5.69
C LEU A 21 2.98 0.40 4.81
N ALA A 22 4.30 0.58 4.73
CA ALA A 22 5.19 -0.22 3.89
C ALA A 22 6.02 -1.24 4.69
N SER A 23 5.62 -1.56 5.91
CA SER A 23 6.34 -2.51 6.77
C SER A 23 5.37 -3.38 7.57
N SER A 24 4.24 -3.73 6.96
CA SER A 24 3.17 -4.46 7.64
C SER A 24 3.36 -5.96 7.71
N GLY A 25 4.31 -6.51 6.95
CA GLY A 25 4.46 -7.95 6.80
C GLY A 25 3.38 -8.58 5.90
N PHE A 26 2.72 -7.79 5.09
CA PHE A 26 1.75 -8.28 4.11
C PHE A 26 2.51 -8.94 2.96
N GLU A 27 2.48 -10.28 2.91
CA GLU A 27 3.12 -11.07 1.87
C GLU A 27 2.12 -11.39 0.77
N SER A 28 2.56 -11.28 -0.48
CA SER A 28 1.76 -11.60 -1.64
C SER A 28 2.66 -12.10 -2.77
N SER A 29 2.13 -12.96 -3.64
CA SER A 29 2.84 -13.46 -4.81
C SER A 29 2.79 -12.48 -5.99
N GLU A 30 2.10 -11.37 -5.85
CA GLU A 30 1.96 -10.32 -6.86
C GLU A 30 1.93 -8.95 -6.19
N PRO A 31 2.13 -7.85 -6.96
CA PRO A 31 2.02 -6.51 -6.37
C PRO A 31 0.61 -6.28 -5.83
N GLY A 32 0.47 -6.05 -4.54
CA GLY A 32 -0.83 -5.91 -3.90
C GLY A 32 -0.93 -4.69 -3.00
N VAL A 33 -2.08 -4.04 -3.06
CA VAL A 33 -2.45 -2.96 -2.14
C VAL A 33 -3.66 -3.42 -1.34
N CYS A 34 -3.51 -3.44 -0.02
CA CYS A 34 -4.59 -3.76 0.89
C CYS A 34 -5.26 -2.47 1.33
N VAL A 35 -6.54 -2.33 1.03
CA VAL A 35 -7.29 -1.11 1.34
C VAL A 35 -8.31 -1.35 2.44
N PRO A 36 -8.43 -0.38 3.37
CA PRO A 36 -9.49 -0.40 4.36
C PRO A 36 -10.86 -0.19 3.72
N LEU A 37 -11.90 -0.63 4.41
CA LEU A 37 -13.27 -0.48 3.95
C LEU A 37 -13.66 0.98 3.67
N GLY A 38 -13.22 1.92 4.53
CA GLY A 38 -13.50 3.34 4.35
C GLY A 38 -12.96 3.89 3.03
N LEU A 39 -11.76 3.47 2.63
CA LEU A 39 -11.18 3.89 1.35
C LEU A 39 -11.87 3.20 0.18
N ALA A 40 -12.20 1.90 0.31
CA ALA A 40 -12.92 1.18 -0.73
C ALA A 40 -14.26 1.85 -1.04
N LYS A 41 -14.98 2.28 -0.01
CA LYS A 41 -16.24 3.05 -0.19
C LYS A 41 -16.00 4.36 -0.91
N LYS A 42 -14.98 5.11 -0.52
CA LYS A 42 -14.65 6.39 -1.14
C LYS A 42 -14.30 6.24 -2.61
N LEU A 43 -13.62 5.16 -2.96
CA LEU A 43 -13.26 4.86 -4.35
C LEU A 43 -14.41 4.24 -5.17
N GLY A 44 -15.57 4.05 -4.55
CA GLY A 44 -16.71 3.43 -5.24
C GLY A 44 -16.54 1.94 -5.49
N LEU A 45 -15.66 1.28 -4.76
CA LEU A 45 -15.36 -0.15 -4.91
C LEU A 45 -16.17 -1.04 -3.97
N TRP A 46 -16.88 -0.47 -3.03
CA TRP A 46 -17.66 -1.22 -2.06
C TRP A 46 -19.18 -0.90 -2.21
N GLN A 47 -20.07 -1.87 -2.28
CA GLN A 47 -19.85 -3.32 -2.29
C GLN A 47 -19.52 -3.79 -3.71
N PRO A 48 -18.54 -4.69 -3.87
CA PRO A 48 -18.20 -5.19 -5.20
C PRO A 48 -19.27 -6.18 -5.68
N ALA A 49 -19.59 -6.12 -6.98
CA ALA A 49 -20.46 -7.13 -7.61
C ALA A 49 -19.74 -8.46 -7.77
N ARG A 50 -18.41 -8.43 -7.86
CA ARG A 50 -17.56 -9.61 -7.98
C ARG A 50 -16.33 -9.43 -7.10
N PHE A 51 -15.89 -10.53 -6.52
CA PHE A 51 -14.65 -10.57 -5.77
C PHE A 51 -14.16 -12.02 -5.68
N GLU A 52 -12.88 -12.19 -5.42
CA GLU A 52 -12.29 -13.46 -5.06
C GLU A 52 -11.90 -13.41 -3.60
N SER A 53 -12.14 -14.49 -2.87
CA SER A 53 -11.69 -14.59 -1.49
C SER A 53 -10.27 -15.12 -1.46
N GLU A 54 -9.39 -14.40 -0.77
CA GLU A 54 -8.02 -14.82 -0.53
C GLU A 54 -7.76 -14.82 0.96
N GLU A 55 -6.93 -15.75 1.42
CA GLU A 55 -6.47 -15.73 2.80
C GLU A 55 -5.08 -15.11 2.87
N ALA A 56 -4.91 -14.18 3.79
CA ALA A 56 -3.62 -13.58 4.07
C ALA A 56 -3.14 -14.03 5.45
N VAL A 57 -1.86 -14.35 5.53
CA VAL A 57 -1.21 -14.66 6.80
C VAL A 57 -0.75 -13.36 7.43
N THR A 58 -1.23 -13.09 8.62
CA THR A 58 -0.87 -11.91 9.41
C THR A 58 -0.30 -12.33 10.75
N ALA A 59 0.21 -11.37 11.50
CA ALA A 59 0.67 -11.62 12.87
C ALA A 59 -0.44 -12.16 13.78
N GLY A 60 -1.70 -11.86 13.48
CA GLY A 60 -2.88 -12.35 14.22
C GLY A 60 -3.45 -13.66 13.68
N GLY A 61 -2.80 -14.29 12.70
CA GLY A 61 -3.27 -15.52 12.05
C GLY A 61 -3.79 -15.27 10.64
N GLU A 62 -4.49 -16.23 10.08
CA GLU A 62 -5.06 -16.10 8.74
C GLU A 62 -6.33 -15.25 8.77
N VAL A 63 -6.44 -14.29 7.86
CA VAL A 63 -7.62 -13.46 7.70
C VAL A 63 -8.10 -13.50 6.26
N PRO A 64 -9.42 -13.53 6.02
CA PRO A 64 -9.95 -13.49 4.67
C PRO A 64 -9.85 -12.08 4.11
N LEU A 65 -9.37 -11.97 2.89
CA LEU A 65 -9.32 -10.74 2.10
C LEU A 65 -10.22 -10.87 0.88
N LEU A 66 -10.77 -9.76 0.44
CA LEU A 66 -11.58 -9.71 -0.78
C LEU A 66 -10.76 -9.08 -1.89
N ARG A 67 -10.32 -9.90 -2.84
CA ARG A 67 -9.62 -9.42 -4.02
C ARG A 67 -10.64 -8.94 -5.04
N LEU A 68 -10.48 -7.71 -5.50
CA LEU A 68 -11.39 -7.10 -6.46
C LEU A 68 -10.87 -7.29 -7.89
N PRO A 69 -11.76 -7.59 -8.87
CA PRO A 69 -11.37 -7.77 -10.27
C PRO A 69 -11.24 -6.40 -10.96
N VAL A 70 -10.36 -5.55 -10.46
CA VAL A 70 -10.13 -4.20 -10.99
C VAL A 70 -8.66 -4.03 -11.33
N GLU A 71 -8.39 -3.22 -12.34
CA GLU A 71 -7.04 -2.81 -12.67
C GLU A 71 -6.69 -1.56 -11.89
N ALA A 72 -5.51 -1.55 -11.31
CA ALA A 72 -5.03 -0.44 -10.52
C ALA A 72 -3.55 -0.19 -10.76
N GLU A 73 -3.13 1.03 -10.52
CA GLU A 73 -1.74 1.45 -10.52
C GLU A 73 -1.44 2.19 -9.23
N VAL A 74 -0.29 1.93 -8.65
CA VAL A 74 0.22 2.68 -7.52
C VAL A 74 1.47 3.44 -7.93
N GLN A 75 1.57 4.70 -7.51
CA GLN A 75 2.70 5.57 -7.80
C GLN A 75 3.30 6.05 -6.46
N LEU A 76 4.59 5.79 -6.29
CA LEU A 76 5.31 6.28 -5.12
C LEU A 76 5.65 7.77 -5.30
N VAL A 77 5.26 8.59 -4.35
CA VAL A 77 5.51 10.03 -4.37
C VAL A 77 6.52 10.37 -3.27
N ALA A 78 7.55 11.10 -3.62
CA ALA A 78 8.51 11.63 -2.67
C ALA A 78 9.04 12.97 -3.16
N GLY A 79 9.10 13.96 -2.27
CA GLY A 79 9.55 15.30 -2.64
C GLY A 79 8.66 15.97 -3.69
N GLY A 80 7.37 15.63 -3.73
CA GLY A 80 6.43 16.15 -4.72
C GLY A 80 6.53 15.53 -6.10
N GLU A 81 7.35 14.50 -6.27
CA GLU A 81 7.58 13.83 -7.55
C GLU A 81 7.17 12.36 -7.49
N VAL A 82 6.69 11.83 -8.62
CA VAL A 82 6.50 10.39 -8.78
C VAL A 82 7.85 9.74 -9.02
N LYS A 83 8.31 8.92 -8.09
CA LYS A 83 9.60 8.24 -8.17
C LYS A 83 9.54 6.90 -8.91
N SER A 84 8.42 6.23 -8.79
CA SER A 84 8.22 4.91 -9.40
C SER A 84 6.74 4.60 -9.46
N ARG A 85 6.39 3.61 -10.26
CA ARG A 85 5.01 3.15 -10.42
C ARG A 85 4.97 1.65 -10.68
N SER A 86 3.86 1.04 -10.36
CA SER A 86 3.64 -0.38 -10.61
C SER A 86 2.15 -0.66 -10.78
N PRO A 87 1.77 -1.57 -11.68
CA PRO A 87 0.43 -2.12 -11.62
C PRO A 87 0.27 -2.88 -10.30
N CYS A 88 -0.94 -2.95 -9.81
CA CYS A 88 -1.21 -3.65 -8.55
C CYS A 88 -2.63 -4.23 -8.54
N SER A 89 -2.81 -5.26 -7.72
CA SER A 89 -4.13 -5.76 -7.37
C SER A 89 -4.64 -5.03 -6.12
N ILE A 90 -5.95 -4.96 -6.00
CA ILE A 90 -6.62 -4.37 -4.84
C ILE A 90 -7.26 -5.48 -4.03
N VAL A 91 -6.92 -5.55 -2.75
CA VAL A 91 -7.61 -6.41 -1.80
C VAL A 91 -8.21 -5.55 -0.70
N VAL A 92 -9.43 -5.88 -0.28
CA VAL A 92 -10.10 -5.16 0.80
C VAL A 92 -9.99 -5.97 2.08
N ASN A 93 -9.54 -5.32 3.15
CA ASN A 93 -9.51 -5.90 4.48
C ASN A 93 -10.33 -4.98 5.41
N PRO A 94 -11.50 -5.42 5.87
CA PRO A 94 -12.35 -4.58 6.72
C PRO A 94 -11.83 -4.42 8.15
N TYR A 95 -10.76 -5.13 8.51
CA TYR A 95 -10.20 -5.12 9.87
C TYR A 95 -9.01 -4.17 10.04
N VAL A 96 -8.58 -3.53 8.96
CA VAL A 96 -7.50 -2.54 9.01
C VAL A 96 -8.05 -1.15 8.69
N ASP A 97 -7.36 -0.11 9.12
CA ASP A 97 -7.75 1.28 8.84
C ASP A 97 -6.65 2.07 8.13
N GLU A 98 -5.50 1.47 7.88
CA GLU A 98 -4.45 2.03 7.02
C GLU A 98 -4.34 1.22 5.73
N VAL A 99 -3.89 1.88 4.68
CA VAL A 99 -3.52 1.19 3.43
C VAL A 99 -2.18 0.49 3.64
N LEU A 100 -2.10 -0.76 3.19
CA LEU A 100 -0.90 -1.58 3.33
C LEU A 100 -0.35 -1.94 1.96
N LEU A 101 0.97 -1.91 1.80
CA LEU A 101 1.64 -2.41 0.60
C LEU A 101 2.14 -3.83 0.85
N SER A 102 2.00 -4.70 -0.15
CA SER A 102 2.62 -6.02 -0.08
C SER A 102 4.15 -5.92 -0.16
N ASP A 103 4.83 -6.92 0.36
CA ASP A 103 6.30 -6.98 0.28
C ASP A 103 6.78 -6.96 -1.17
N TYR A 104 6.05 -7.65 -2.06
CA TYR A 104 6.34 -7.64 -3.49
C TYR A 104 6.31 -6.20 -4.04
N LEU A 105 5.28 -5.44 -3.69
CA LEU A 105 5.10 -4.08 -4.18
C LEU A 105 6.14 -3.12 -3.59
N ILE A 106 6.54 -3.31 -2.35
CA ILE A 106 7.61 -2.53 -1.73
C ILE A 106 8.89 -2.64 -2.55
N ASP A 107 9.25 -3.86 -2.95
CA ASP A 107 10.42 -4.08 -3.81
C ASP A 107 10.24 -3.46 -5.20
N GLU A 108 9.09 -3.67 -5.82
CA GLU A 108 8.81 -3.11 -7.15
C GLU A 108 8.90 -1.58 -7.18
N LEU A 109 8.42 -0.93 -6.12
CA LEU A 109 8.48 0.53 -6.03
C LEU A 109 9.86 1.06 -5.62
N GLY A 110 10.77 0.17 -5.24
CA GLY A 110 12.13 0.56 -4.87
C GLY A 110 12.23 1.22 -3.49
N ILE A 111 11.34 0.86 -2.59
CA ILE A 111 11.38 1.35 -1.21
C ILE A 111 12.41 0.53 -0.43
N VAL A 112 13.45 1.19 0.07
CA VAL A 112 14.53 0.54 0.82
C VAL A 112 14.44 0.99 2.28
N PRO A 113 14.13 0.08 3.21
CA PRO A 113 14.14 0.42 4.64
C PRO A 113 15.56 0.75 5.12
N ALA A 114 15.70 1.81 5.88
CA ALA A 114 16.95 2.18 6.52
C ALA A 114 16.89 1.96 8.04
N SER A 115 15.74 2.25 8.66
CA SER A 115 15.51 1.99 10.07
C SER A 115 14.01 1.87 10.33
N PHE A 116 13.56 0.70 10.72
CA PHE A 116 12.13 0.49 11.04
C PHE A 116 11.71 1.27 12.29
N ARG A 117 12.55 1.26 13.31
CA ARG A 117 12.25 1.94 14.57
C ARG A 117 12.14 3.45 14.39
N ARG A 118 13.01 4.02 13.59
CA ARG A 118 13.03 5.46 13.33
C ARG A 118 12.13 5.88 12.17
N GLY A 119 11.56 4.92 11.45
CA GLY A 119 10.73 5.18 10.30
C GLY A 119 11.48 5.76 9.10
N LEU A 120 12.75 5.43 8.96
CA LEU A 120 13.59 5.97 7.89
C LEU A 120 13.64 5.01 6.71
N ARG A 121 13.54 5.57 5.52
CA ARG A 121 13.64 4.85 4.26
C ARG A 121 14.41 5.66 3.24
N ARG A 122 14.73 5.04 2.11
CA ARG A 122 15.23 5.70 0.92
C ARG A 122 14.57 5.08 -0.32
N HIS A 123 14.61 5.77 -1.44
CA HIS A 123 14.29 5.19 -2.73
C HIS A 123 15.58 4.64 -3.35
N ARG A 124 15.48 3.53 -4.08
CA ARG A 124 16.65 2.91 -4.73
C ARG A 124 17.42 3.88 -5.64
N SER A 125 16.77 4.92 -6.16
CA SER A 125 17.42 5.93 -6.98
C SER A 125 18.02 7.09 -6.19
N ASP A 126 17.81 7.14 -4.87
CA ASP A 126 18.38 8.19 -4.03
C ASP A 126 19.91 8.01 -3.92
N PRO A 127 20.67 9.10 -3.82
CA PRO A 127 22.10 9.02 -3.53
C PRO A 127 22.37 8.25 -2.23
N GLU A 128 23.51 7.57 -2.17
CA GLU A 128 23.94 6.87 -0.96
C GLU A 128 24.03 7.83 0.21
N GLY A 129 23.55 7.42 1.37
CA GLY A 129 23.54 8.25 2.58
C GLY A 129 22.33 9.16 2.73
N VAL A 130 21.48 9.26 1.70
CA VAL A 130 20.22 10.01 1.78
C VAL A 130 19.15 9.12 2.39
N THR A 131 18.48 9.62 3.43
CA THR A 131 17.30 8.95 4.01
C THR A 131 16.12 9.92 4.02
N ARG A 132 14.93 9.35 4.01
CA ARG A 132 13.67 10.09 4.08
C ARG A 132 12.89 9.66 5.31
N GLU A 133 12.26 10.62 5.96
CA GLU A 133 11.41 10.34 7.10
C GLU A 133 10.06 9.77 6.65
N SER A 134 9.45 8.95 7.51
CA SER A 134 8.12 8.42 7.26
C SER A 134 7.06 9.51 7.28
N GLU A 135 6.02 9.28 6.48
CA GLU A 135 4.78 10.06 6.55
C GLU A 135 4.06 9.79 7.86
N GLU A 136 3.21 10.73 8.27
CA GLU A 136 2.29 10.50 9.37
C GLU A 136 1.26 9.44 8.97
N PRO A 137 0.78 8.61 9.92
CA PRO A 137 -0.28 7.66 9.62
C PRO A 137 -1.53 8.35 9.09
N GLN A 138 -2.19 7.72 8.13
CA GLN A 138 -3.46 8.19 7.60
C GLN A 138 -4.47 7.06 7.68
N TYR A 139 -5.57 7.30 8.39
CA TYR A 139 -6.60 6.31 8.66
C TYR A 139 -7.83 6.55 7.79
N TRP A 140 -8.41 5.45 7.32
CA TRP A 140 -9.62 5.45 6.51
C TRP A 140 -10.71 4.66 7.25
N ARG A 141 -11.37 5.33 8.15
CA ARG A 141 -12.40 4.73 9.00
C ARG A 141 -13.81 4.92 8.48
#